data_bd166da1b5c380d4780ef9f6c2d86e12
#
_entry.id   bd166da1b5c380d4780ef9f6c2d86e12
#
_cell.length_a   1.000
_cell.length_b   1.000
_cell.length_c   1.000
_cell.angle_alpha   90.00
_cell.angle_beta   90.00
_cell.angle_gamma   90.00
#
_symmetry.space_group_name_H-M   'P 1'
#
loop_
_entity.id
_entity.type
_entity.pdbx_description
1 polymer ?
#
loop_
_entity_poly.entity_id
_entity_poly.type
_entity_poly.pdbx_seq_one_letter_code
_entity_poly.pdbx_strand_id
1 'polypeptide(L)'
;TKSREEAIAFFKEKDEPYKVELIEDLPEDAEISFYQQGEFVDLCAGPHLMTTKPVKAFKLTSIAGAYWRGSEKNKMLTRIYGTSFTKKADLEEYITRMEEAKKRDHRKLGKELGLFMMSDEGPGFPFFLPKGMVLKNTLLDYWREIHQKAGYVEISTPIMLARHLWETSGHWDHYKENMYTTVIDDQDFAIKPMNCPGGILVYQSEPRSYRDLPLRMGELGLVHRHEKSGQLHGLMRVRCFT
;
A
#
# COMPACT_ATOMS: atom_id res chain seq x y z
N THR A 1 30.66 10.14 -14.83
CA THR A 1 29.72 10.03 -15.96
C THR A 1 30.40 9.38 -17.16
N LYS A 2 29.69 8.64 -17.97
CA LYS A 2 30.16 8.02 -19.22
C LYS A 2 29.12 8.26 -20.32
N SER A 3 29.57 8.19 -21.58
CA SER A 3 28.62 8.13 -22.70
C SER A 3 27.80 6.83 -22.65
N ARG A 4 26.67 6.79 -23.36
CA ARG A 4 25.83 5.59 -23.44
C ARG A 4 26.59 4.39 -24.01
N GLU A 5 27.35 4.62 -25.09
CA GLU A 5 28.15 3.60 -25.76
C GLU A 5 29.24 3.07 -24.84
N GLU A 6 29.96 3.93 -24.14
CA GLU A 6 31.00 3.55 -23.17
C GLU A 6 30.42 2.76 -21.98
N ALA A 7 29.23 3.18 -21.49
CA ALA A 7 28.54 2.51 -20.39
C ALA A 7 28.07 1.10 -20.79
N ILE A 8 27.49 0.96 -21.97
CA ILE A 8 27.06 -0.32 -22.51
C ILE A 8 28.27 -1.25 -22.74
N ALA A 9 29.35 -0.73 -23.34
CA ALA A 9 30.58 -1.52 -23.57
C ALA A 9 31.16 -2.02 -22.24
N PHE A 10 31.22 -1.17 -21.22
CA PHE A 10 31.74 -1.48 -19.88
C PHE A 10 30.95 -2.63 -19.21
N PHE A 11 29.60 -2.61 -19.27
CA PHE A 11 28.81 -3.66 -18.65
C PHE A 11 28.70 -4.93 -19.50
N LYS A 12 28.87 -4.84 -20.83
CA LYS A 12 29.01 -6.02 -21.69
C LYS A 12 30.33 -6.76 -21.37
N GLU A 13 31.44 -6.05 -21.17
CA GLU A 13 32.71 -6.65 -20.77
C GLU A 13 32.63 -7.37 -19.42
N LYS A 14 31.78 -6.85 -18.50
CA LYS A 14 31.55 -7.44 -17.17
C LYS A 14 30.48 -8.53 -17.14
N ASP A 15 29.87 -8.90 -18.24
CA ASP A 15 28.76 -9.84 -18.35
C ASP A 15 27.56 -9.47 -17.43
N GLU A 16 27.18 -8.18 -17.46
CA GLU A 16 26.10 -7.61 -16.66
C GLU A 16 24.88 -7.22 -17.55
N PRO A 17 24.15 -8.18 -18.12
CA PRO A 17 23.14 -7.93 -19.14
C PRO A 17 21.98 -7.07 -18.65
N TYR A 18 21.60 -7.18 -17.38
CA TYR A 18 20.51 -6.37 -16.79
C TYR A 18 20.86 -4.89 -16.70
N LYS A 19 22.15 -4.55 -16.52
CA LYS A 19 22.60 -3.17 -16.51
C LYS A 19 22.66 -2.59 -17.92
N VAL A 20 23.01 -3.39 -18.89
CA VAL A 20 22.91 -3.02 -20.32
C VAL A 20 21.47 -2.68 -20.67
N GLU A 21 20.52 -3.57 -20.33
CA GLU A 21 19.07 -3.34 -20.54
C GLU A 21 18.57 -2.07 -19.85
N LEU A 22 19.00 -1.80 -18.61
CA LEU A 22 18.63 -0.57 -17.90
C LEU A 22 19.14 0.69 -18.60
N ILE A 23 20.36 0.65 -19.15
CA ILE A 23 20.93 1.81 -19.86
C ILE A 23 20.22 2.04 -21.18
N GLU A 24 19.86 0.96 -21.90
CA GLU A 24 19.17 1.06 -23.17
C GLU A 24 17.77 1.67 -23.02
N ASP A 25 17.11 1.44 -21.88
CA ASP A 25 15.79 1.99 -21.56
C ASP A 25 15.79 3.45 -21.06
N LEU A 26 16.93 4.00 -20.72
CA LEU A 26 17.01 5.40 -20.30
C LEU A 26 16.68 6.35 -21.46
N PRO A 27 16.04 7.51 -21.22
CA PRO A 27 15.89 8.56 -22.20
C PRO A 27 17.21 8.94 -22.90
N GLU A 28 17.17 9.37 -24.14
CA GLU A 28 18.38 9.68 -24.93
C GLU A 28 19.28 10.74 -24.27
N ASP A 29 18.66 11.69 -23.59
CA ASP A 29 19.31 12.81 -22.89
C ASP A 29 19.70 12.49 -21.44
N ALA A 30 19.46 11.25 -20.96
CA ALA A 30 19.77 10.88 -19.60
C ALA A 30 21.28 10.84 -19.34
N GLU A 31 21.69 11.48 -18.24
CA GLU A 31 23.07 11.39 -17.74
C GLU A 31 23.32 10.03 -17.10
N ILE A 32 24.31 9.29 -17.59
CA ILE A 32 24.68 7.97 -17.10
C ILE A 32 25.85 8.09 -16.14
N SER A 33 25.55 7.98 -14.85
CA SER A 33 26.53 8.11 -13.79
C SER A 33 26.96 6.77 -13.20
N PHE A 34 28.24 6.70 -12.85
CA PHE A 34 28.87 5.56 -12.22
C PHE A 34 29.39 5.95 -10.85
N TYR A 35 29.34 4.99 -9.94
CA TYR A 35 29.94 5.13 -8.63
C TYR A 35 31.02 4.08 -8.43
N GLN A 36 32.18 4.51 -7.96
CA GLN A 36 33.32 3.65 -7.71
C GLN A 36 33.71 3.67 -6.24
N GLN A 37 33.92 2.48 -5.67
CA GLN A 37 34.45 2.28 -4.33
C GLN A 37 35.50 1.17 -4.34
N GLY A 38 36.78 1.57 -4.31
CA GLY A 38 37.87 0.65 -4.53
C GLY A 38 37.78 0.03 -5.95
N GLU A 39 37.74 -1.28 -6.03
CA GLU A 39 37.60 -2.02 -7.31
C GLU A 39 36.14 -2.17 -7.75
N PHE A 40 35.18 -1.92 -6.85
CA PHE A 40 33.74 -2.01 -7.16
C PHE A 40 33.28 -0.78 -7.91
N VAL A 41 32.73 -0.97 -9.09
CA VAL A 41 32.15 0.09 -9.93
C VAL A 41 30.76 -0.33 -10.37
N ASP A 42 29.77 0.55 -10.18
CA ASP A 42 28.40 0.29 -10.57
C ASP A 42 27.69 1.51 -11.14
N LEU A 43 26.61 1.24 -11.90
CA LEU A 43 25.65 2.21 -12.38
C LEU A 43 24.80 2.73 -11.20
N CYS A 44 24.76 4.04 -10.99
CA CYS A 44 23.92 4.62 -9.94
C CYS A 44 23.61 6.10 -10.15
N ALA A 45 22.35 6.48 -9.99
CA ALA A 45 21.89 7.85 -10.14
C ALA A 45 22.15 8.74 -8.89
N GLY A 46 22.60 8.15 -7.76
CA GLY A 46 22.79 8.89 -6.53
C GLY A 46 21.50 9.15 -5.73
N PRO A 47 21.53 10.02 -4.69
CA PRO A 47 22.73 10.63 -4.12
C PRO A 47 23.61 9.64 -3.36
N HIS A 48 24.89 10.00 -3.17
CA HIS A 48 25.87 9.14 -2.49
C HIS A 48 26.60 9.89 -1.38
N LEU A 49 27.07 9.14 -0.39
CA LEU A 49 28.02 9.67 0.59
C LEU A 49 29.39 9.90 -0.06
N MET A 50 30.04 10.98 0.26
CA MET A 50 31.40 11.29 -0.21
C MET A 50 32.44 10.32 0.35
N THR A 51 32.15 9.65 1.43
CA THR A 51 33.02 8.65 2.08
C THR A 51 32.16 7.68 2.89
N THR A 52 32.61 6.44 3.02
CA THR A 52 31.98 5.42 3.86
C THR A 52 32.29 5.54 5.36
N LYS A 53 33.17 6.50 5.75
CA LYS A 53 33.54 6.72 7.17
C LYS A 53 32.36 6.89 8.15
N PRO A 54 31.21 7.52 7.78
CA PRO A 54 30.05 7.61 8.66
C PRO A 54 29.35 6.27 8.91
N VAL A 55 29.49 5.28 8.01
CA VAL A 55 28.88 3.97 8.15
C VAL A 55 29.72 3.12 9.09
N LYS A 56 29.45 3.22 10.41
CA LYS A 56 30.22 2.50 11.45
C LYS A 56 29.60 1.17 11.86
N ALA A 57 28.33 0.98 11.58
CA ALA A 57 27.61 -0.25 11.90
C ALA A 57 26.64 -0.59 10.75
N PHE A 58 26.64 -1.84 10.32
CA PHE A 58 25.68 -2.32 9.31
C PHE A 58 25.29 -3.76 9.62
N LYS A 59 24.15 -4.18 9.10
CA LYS A 59 23.67 -5.56 9.19
C LYS A 59 22.90 -5.93 7.92
N LEU A 60 23.21 -7.07 7.35
CA LEU A 60 22.36 -7.71 6.35
C LEU A 60 21.18 -8.37 7.08
N THR A 61 19.96 -8.04 6.66
CA THR A 61 18.74 -8.40 7.41
C THR A 61 18.00 -9.57 6.81
N SER A 62 17.95 -9.68 5.49
CA SER A 62 17.25 -10.76 4.80
C SER A 62 17.68 -10.93 3.34
N ILE A 63 17.30 -12.07 2.78
CA ILE A 63 17.42 -12.38 1.36
C ILE A 63 16.02 -12.75 0.87
N ALA A 64 15.64 -12.28 -0.33
CA ALA A 64 14.39 -12.63 -0.98
C ALA A 64 14.56 -12.75 -2.49
N GLY A 65 13.74 -13.61 -3.13
CA GLY A 65 13.59 -13.61 -4.57
C GLY A 65 12.87 -12.35 -5.06
N ALA A 66 13.28 -11.81 -6.19
CA ALA A 66 12.61 -10.70 -6.84
C ALA A 66 12.66 -10.90 -8.35
N TYR A 67 11.50 -11.00 -8.99
CA TYR A 67 11.44 -11.10 -10.44
C TYR A 67 11.94 -9.82 -11.10
N TRP A 68 12.76 -9.95 -12.14
CA TRP A 68 13.22 -8.81 -12.92
C TRP A 68 12.02 -8.01 -13.43
N ARG A 69 12.03 -6.70 -13.20
CA ARG A 69 10.93 -5.76 -13.52
C ARG A 69 9.56 -6.14 -12.93
N GLY A 70 9.56 -6.92 -11.85
CA GLY A 70 8.33 -7.29 -11.15
C GLY A 70 7.42 -8.28 -11.89
N SER A 71 7.86 -8.85 -12.99
CA SER A 71 7.09 -9.82 -13.77
C SER A 71 7.55 -11.26 -13.47
N GLU A 72 6.61 -12.13 -13.09
CA GLU A 72 6.88 -13.56 -12.86
C GLU A 72 7.35 -14.32 -14.10
N LYS A 73 7.16 -13.75 -15.30
CA LYS A 73 7.66 -14.30 -16.57
C LYS A 73 9.15 -14.07 -16.75
N ASN A 74 9.73 -13.14 -16.01
CA ASN A 74 11.14 -12.80 -16.08
C ASN A 74 11.94 -13.62 -15.05
N LYS A 75 13.27 -13.61 -15.21
CA LYS A 75 14.18 -14.32 -14.31
C LYS A 75 14.05 -13.81 -12.88
N MET A 76 14.01 -14.72 -11.94
CA MET A 76 14.05 -14.38 -10.51
C MET A 76 15.49 -14.09 -10.10
N LEU A 77 15.72 -12.91 -9.58
CA LEU A 77 16.98 -12.44 -9.03
C LEU A 77 16.96 -12.55 -7.50
N THR A 78 18.13 -12.48 -6.88
CA THR A 78 18.29 -12.46 -5.44
C THR A 78 18.40 -11.01 -4.96
N ARG A 79 17.47 -10.58 -4.09
CA ARG A 79 17.50 -9.28 -3.43
C ARG A 79 18.03 -9.43 -2.01
N ILE A 80 19.09 -8.71 -1.69
CA ILE A 80 19.70 -8.68 -0.38
C ILE A 80 19.28 -7.38 0.30
N TYR A 81 18.74 -7.49 1.51
CA TYR A 81 18.34 -6.34 2.33
C TYR A 81 19.35 -6.12 3.44
N GLY A 82 19.61 -4.85 3.72
CA GLY A 82 20.49 -4.46 4.80
C GLY A 82 20.13 -3.08 5.34
N THR A 83 20.72 -2.74 6.48
CA THR A 83 20.61 -1.41 7.09
C THR A 83 21.94 -0.98 7.65
N SER A 84 22.16 0.32 7.78
CA SER A 84 23.40 0.89 8.31
C SER A 84 23.14 2.12 9.18
N PHE A 85 24.03 2.35 10.12
CA PHE A 85 23.96 3.43 11.10
C PHE A 85 25.35 4.04 11.34
N THR A 86 25.36 5.28 11.80
CA THR A 86 26.58 5.98 12.20
C THR A 86 27.10 5.52 13.57
N LYS A 87 26.25 4.88 14.40
CA LYS A 87 26.61 4.35 15.71
C LYS A 87 26.12 2.90 15.86
N LYS A 88 26.91 2.10 16.53
CA LYS A 88 26.54 0.70 16.82
C LYS A 88 25.30 0.59 17.72
N ALA A 89 25.18 1.47 18.72
CA ALA A 89 24.02 1.51 19.60
C ALA A 89 22.71 1.73 18.85
N ASP A 90 22.70 2.63 17.86
CA ASP A 90 21.50 2.91 17.05
C ASP A 90 21.09 1.68 16.20
N LEU A 91 22.08 0.91 15.71
CA LEU A 91 21.82 -0.35 15.01
C LEU A 91 21.23 -1.40 15.98
N GLU A 92 21.76 -1.53 17.16
CA GLU A 92 21.27 -2.48 18.19
C GLU A 92 19.83 -2.14 18.61
N GLU A 93 19.55 -0.86 18.85
CA GLU A 93 18.19 -0.38 19.14
C GLU A 93 17.23 -0.68 17.97
N TYR A 94 17.65 -0.39 16.74
CA TYR A 94 16.85 -0.71 15.55
C TYR A 94 16.54 -2.20 15.43
N ILE A 95 17.53 -3.07 15.64
CA ILE A 95 17.34 -4.52 15.59
C ILE A 95 16.36 -4.97 16.66
N THR A 96 16.54 -4.52 17.90
CA THR A 96 15.62 -4.84 19.02
C THR A 96 14.20 -4.40 18.69
N ARG A 97 14.02 -3.19 18.19
CA ARG A 97 12.71 -2.68 17.75
C ARG A 97 12.07 -3.53 16.64
N MET A 98 12.87 -3.99 15.68
CA MET A 98 12.38 -4.85 14.59
C MET A 98 11.99 -6.24 15.10
N GLU A 99 12.72 -6.81 16.05
CA GLU A 99 12.38 -8.08 16.67
C GLU A 99 11.11 -7.98 17.50
N GLU A 100 10.96 -6.91 18.28
CA GLU A 100 9.73 -6.63 19.02
C GLU A 100 8.53 -6.42 18.10
N ALA A 101 8.72 -5.71 16.96
CA ALA A 101 7.67 -5.54 15.96
C ALA A 101 7.20 -6.88 15.39
N LYS A 102 8.11 -7.82 15.11
CA LYS A 102 7.75 -9.18 14.66
C LYS A 102 6.92 -9.95 15.68
N LYS A 103 7.21 -9.80 16.97
CA LYS A 103 6.41 -10.43 18.04
C LYS A 103 4.99 -9.87 18.10
N ARG A 104 4.81 -8.59 17.74
CA ARG A 104 3.53 -7.85 17.74
C ARG A 104 2.82 -7.87 16.39
N ASP A 105 3.28 -8.67 15.42
CA ASP A 105 2.62 -8.77 14.11
C ASP A 105 1.16 -9.18 14.29
N HIS A 106 0.24 -8.33 13.85
CA HIS A 106 -1.20 -8.53 13.99
C HIS A 106 -1.69 -9.82 13.30
N ARG A 107 -1.02 -10.28 12.24
CA ARG A 107 -1.35 -11.54 11.56
C ARG A 107 -1.07 -12.75 12.45
N LYS A 108 0.07 -12.70 13.16
CA LYS A 108 0.45 -13.73 14.14
C LYS A 108 -0.50 -13.70 15.33
N LEU A 109 -0.64 -12.54 15.97
CA LEU A 109 -1.48 -12.37 17.16
C LEU A 109 -2.95 -12.63 16.83
N GLY A 110 -3.45 -12.19 15.68
CA GLY A 110 -4.82 -12.43 15.24
C GLY A 110 -5.15 -13.91 15.10
N LYS A 111 -4.22 -14.70 14.55
CA LYS A 111 -4.34 -16.16 14.47
C LYS A 111 -4.26 -16.83 15.84
N GLU A 112 -3.26 -16.50 16.66
CA GLU A 112 -3.04 -17.09 17.98
C GLU A 112 -4.21 -16.80 18.93
N LEU A 113 -4.78 -15.62 18.88
CA LEU A 113 -5.91 -15.19 19.72
C LEU A 113 -7.27 -15.56 19.14
N GLY A 114 -7.34 -16.05 17.90
CA GLY A 114 -8.59 -16.37 17.22
C GLY A 114 -9.46 -15.14 16.93
N LEU A 115 -8.85 -14.05 16.43
CA LEU A 115 -9.56 -12.80 16.19
C LEU A 115 -10.15 -12.74 14.78
N PHE A 116 -9.41 -13.21 13.78
CA PHE A 116 -9.86 -13.23 12.38
C PHE A 116 -9.17 -14.35 11.61
N MET A 117 -9.73 -14.66 10.45
CA MET A 117 -9.15 -15.59 9.49
C MET A 117 -9.24 -15.05 8.07
N MET A 118 -8.39 -15.57 7.21
CA MET A 118 -8.48 -15.43 5.76
C MET A 118 -8.92 -16.77 5.17
N SER A 119 -9.68 -16.74 4.07
CA SER A 119 -10.19 -17.93 3.39
C SER A 119 -9.90 -17.81 1.89
N ASP A 120 -9.68 -18.94 1.24
CA ASP A 120 -9.55 -19.03 -0.22
C ASP A 120 -10.84 -18.69 -0.95
N GLU A 121 -11.99 -18.82 -0.29
CA GLU A 121 -13.30 -18.38 -0.79
C GLU A 121 -13.43 -16.85 -0.88
N GLY A 122 -12.60 -16.11 -0.14
CA GLY A 122 -12.58 -14.66 -0.16
C GLY A 122 -11.16 -14.10 -0.02
N PRO A 123 -10.30 -14.24 -1.05
CA PRO A 123 -8.91 -13.79 -0.95
C PRO A 123 -8.84 -12.26 -0.78
N GLY A 124 -8.26 -11.84 0.34
CA GLY A 124 -8.16 -10.42 0.71
C GLY A 124 -9.37 -9.87 1.46
N PHE A 125 -10.36 -10.70 1.79
CA PHE A 125 -11.51 -10.34 2.62
C PHE A 125 -11.33 -10.97 4.01
N PRO A 126 -11.13 -10.19 5.08
CA PRO A 126 -10.98 -10.74 6.42
C PRO A 126 -12.32 -11.20 7.00
N PHE A 127 -12.33 -12.39 7.58
CA PHE A 127 -13.45 -12.93 8.33
C PHE A 127 -13.20 -12.70 9.82
N PHE A 128 -13.98 -11.88 10.48
CA PHE A 128 -13.86 -11.66 11.90
C PHE A 128 -14.52 -12.79 12.69
N LEU A 129 -13.79 -13.41 13.59
CA LEU A 129 -14.24 -14.45 14.49
C LEU A 129 -14.90 -13.83 15.76
N PRO A 130 -15.60 -14.60 16.61
CA PRO A 130 -16.32 -14.02 17.75
C PRO A 130 -15.49 -13.11 18.65
N LYS A 131 -14.26 -13.50 18.99
CA LYS A 131 -13.35 -12.66 19.79
C LYS A 131 -12.92 -11.40 19.05
N GLY A 132 -12.71 -11.51 17.74
CA GLY A 132 -12.41 -10.37 16.87
C GLY A 132 -13.57 -9.39 16.80
N MET A 133 -14.82 -9.89 16.79
CA MET A 133 -16.00 -9.03 16.84
C MET A 133 -16.15 -8.30 18.17
N VAL A 134 -15.78 -8.90 19.30
CA VAL A 134 -15.74 -8.19 20.57
C VAL A 134 -14.79 -7.00 20.50
N LEU A 135 -13.56 -7.23 20.01
CA LEU A 135 -12.57 -6.15 19.84
C LEU A 135 -13.08 -5.06 18.88
N LYS A 136 -13.60 -5.45 17.72
CA LYS A 136 -14.14 -4.53 16.72
C LYS A 136 -15.29 -3.70 17.30
N ASN A 137 -16.25 -4.30 17.94
CA ASN A 137 -17.40 -3.60 18.52
C ASN A 137 -16.96 -2.63 19.62
N THR A 138 -16.00 -3.00 20.49
CA THR A 138 -15.46 -2.10 21.50
C THR A 138 -14.86 -0.82 20.87
N LEU A 139 -14.15 -0.96 19.74
CA LEU A 139 -13.61 0.20 19.01
C LEU A 139 -14.71 1.03 18.36
N LEU A 140 -15.72 0.38 17.78
CA LEU A 140 -16.87 1.05 17.16
C LEU A 140 -17.72 1.80 18.20
N ASP A 141 -17.93 1.21 19.38
CA ASP A 141 -18.69 1.86 20.47
C ASP A 141 -17.95 3.08 21.01
N TYR A 142 -16.63 2.98 21.17
CA TYR A 142 -15.80 4.14 21.50
C TYR A 142 -15.87 5.23 20.42
N TRP A 143 -15.80 4.85 19.13
CA TRP A 143 -15.95 5.79 18.02
C TRP A 143 -17.31 6.49 18.07
N ARG A 144 -18.42 5.78 18.29
CA ARG A 144 -19.77 6.36 18.43
C ARG A 144 -19.84 7.32 19.61
N GLU A 145 -19.29 6.93 20.76
CA GLU A 145 -19.27 7.78 21.95
C GLU A 145 -18.61 9.14 21.68
N ILE A 146 -17.39 9.15 21.12
CA ILE A 146 -16.66 10.39 20.87
C ILE A 146 -17.32 11.26 19.79
N HIS A 147 -17.88 10.64 18.75
CA HIS A 147 -18.55 11.37 17.67
C HIS A 147 -19.87 11.95 18.12
N GLN A 148 -20.67 11.21 18.90
CA GLN A 148 -21.90 11.73 19.47
C GLN A 148 -21.64 12.92 20.39
N LYS A 149 -20.62 12.86 21.25
CA LYS A 149 -20.19 13.99 22.08
C LYS A 149 -19.78 15.22 21.26
N ALA A 150 -19.21 15.00 20.06
CA ALA A 150 -18.83 16.05 19.13
C ALA A 150 -19.98 16.55 18.24
N GLY A 151 -21.21 16.07 18.45
CA GLY A 151 -22.40 16.45 17.70
C GLY A 151 -22.51 15.85 16.30
N TYR A 152 -21.87 14.70 16.06
CA TYR A 152 -22.07 13.92 14.83
C TYR A 152 -23.34 13.08 14.91
N VAL A 153 -24.03 12.97 13.78
CA VAL A 153 -25.11 12.00 13.55
C VAL A 153 -24.61 10.86 12.68
N GLU A 154 -24.96 9.63 13.04
CA GLU A 154 -24.59 8.46 12.26
C GLU A 154 -25.56 8.28 11.09
N ILE A 155 -25.04 8.05 9.89
CA ILE A 155 -25.81 7.72 8.69
C ILE A 155 -25.37 6.35 8.16
N SER A 156 -26.17 5.78 7.27
CA SER A 156 -25.84 4.55 6.56
C SER A 156 -26.29 4.66 5.10
N THR A 157 -25.40 4.28 4.19
CA THR A 157 -25.68 4.28 2.75
C THR A 157 -25.59 2.89 2.16
N PRO A 158 -26.33 2.57 1.08
CA PRO A 158 -26.27 1.28 0.42
C PRO A 158 -24.85 0.93 -0.05
N ILE A 159 -24.53 -0.37 -0.03
CA ILE A 159 -23.24 -0.86 -0.49
C ILE A 159 -23.15 -0.81 -2.03
N MET A 160 -24.26 -1.10 -2.72
CA MET A 160 -24.35 -1.15 -4.18
C MET A 160 -25.13 0.05 -4.69
N LEU A 161 -24.53 0.81 -5.61
CA LEU A 161 -25.11 2.02 -6.17
C LEU A 161 -24.90 2.06 -7.69
N ALA A 162 -25.82 2.71 -8.40
CA ALA A 162 -25.82 2.79 -9.85
C ALA A 162 -24.61 3.57 -10.40
N ARG A 163 -24.15 3.19 -11.58
CA ARG A 163 -23.01 3.77 -12.32
C ARG A 163 -23.05 5.30 -12.38
N HIS A 164 -24.21 5.89 -12.63
CA HIS A 164 -24.38 7.34 -12.75
C HIS A 164 -23.78 8.13 -11.56
N LEU A 165 -23.91 7.63 -10.33
CA LEU A 165 -23.32 8.26 -9.15
C LEU A 165 -21.78 8.27 -9.23
N TRP A 166 -21.19 7.21 -9.74
CA TRP A 166 -19.75 7.05 -9.87
C TRP A 166 -19.16 7.88 -10.99
N GLU A 167 -19.91 8.10 -12.07
CA GLU A 167 -19.58 9.05 -13.14
C GLU A 167 -19.61 10.49 -12.62
N THR A 168 -20.69 10.89 -11.96
CA THR A 168 -20.84 12.23 -11.36
C THR A 168 -19.72 12.55 -10.37
N SER A 169 -19.27 11.56 -9.61
CA SER A 169 -18.19 11.72 -8.62
C SER A 169 -16.78 11.51 -9.19
N GLY A 170 -16.64 11.20 -10.50
CA GLY A 170 -15.37 10.95 -11.18
C GLY A 170 -14.71 9.60 -10.89
N HIS A 171 -15.32 8.77 -10.04
CA HIS A 171 -14.74 7.47 -9.70
C HIS A 171 -14.75 6.49 -10.87
N TRP A 172 -15.76 6.58 -11.76
CA TRP A 172 -15.87 5.69 -12.90
C TRP A 172 -14.73 5.88 -13.90
N ASP A 173 -14.29 7.11 -14.09
CA ASP A 173 -13.25 7.44 -15.07
C ASP A 173 -11.82 7.22 -14.52
N HIS A 174 -11.62 7.50 -13.23
CA HIS A 174 -10.28 7.54 -12.63
C HIS A 174 -9.97 6.38 -11.68
N TYR A 175 -10.98 5.59 -11.27
CA TYR A 175 -10.83 4.58 -10.24
C TYR A 175 -11.50 3.24 -10.55
N LYS A 176 -12.03 3.07 -11.78
CA LYS A 176 -12.82 1.89 -12.18
C LYS A 176 -12.08 0.57 -11.97
N GLU A 177 -10.77 0.53 -12.23
CA GLU A 177 -9.96 -0.68 -12.06
C GLU A 177 -9.93 -1.19 -10.61
N ASN A 178 -10.20 -0.31 -9.65
CA ASN A 178 -10.23 -0.63 -8.23
C ASN A 178 -11.67 -0.84 -7.70
N MET A 179 -12.67 -0.86 -8.57
CA MET A 179 -14.07 -1.05 -8.22
C MET A 179 -14.54 -2.45 -8.60
N TYR A 180 -15.43 -3.02 -7.80
CA TYR A 180 -16.22 -4.18 -8.17
C TYR A 180 -17.49 -3.71 -8.85
N THR A 181 -17.68 -4.12 -10.10
CA THR A 181 -18.84 -3.72 -10.92
C THR A 181 -19.68 -4.94 -11.30
N THR A 182 -20.97 -4.72 -11.51
CA THR A 182 -21.91 -5.74 -11.96
C THR A 182 -22.98 -5.11 -12.84
N VAL A 183 -23.69 -5.93 -13.60
CA VAL A 183 -24.84 -5.52 -14.41
C VAL A 183 -26.08 -6.19 -13.84
N ILE A 184 -27.14 -5.43 -13.58
CA ILE A 184 -28.45 -5.90 -13.09
C ILE A 184 -29.50 -5.21 -13.94
N ASP A 185 -30.38 -5.99 -14.57
CA ASP A 185 -31.46 -5.49 -15.45
C ASP A 185 -30.94 -4.50 -16.50
N ASP A 186 -29.86 -4.87 -17.19
CA ASP A 186 -29.17 -4.07 -18.21
C ASP A 186 -28.60 -2.71 -17.70
N GLN A 187 -28.47 -2.55 -16.39
CA GLN A 187 -27.89 -1.36 -15.78
C GLN A 187 -26.60 -1.69 -15.04
N ASP A 188 -25.60 -0.83 -15.21
CA ASP A 188 -24.33 -0.94 -14.50
C ASP A 188 -24.46 -0.48 -13.04
N PHE A 189 -23.96 -1.30 -12.13
CA PHE A 189 -23.82 -0.99 -10.70
C PHE A 189 -22.38 -1.19 -10.24
N ALA A 190 -22.02 -0.54 -9.16
CA ALA A 190 -20.76 -0.81 -8.47
C ALA A 190 -20.95 -0.91 -6.95
N ILE A 191 -20.12 -1.76 -6.35
CA ILE A 191 -19.97 -1.83 -4.91
C ILE A 191 -19.11 -0.63 -4.49
N LYS A 192 -19.55 0.14 -3.51
CA LYS A 192 -18.91 1.40 -3.11
C LYS A 192 -17.45 1.21 -2.68
N PRO A 193 -16.49 1.89 -3.33
CA PRO A 193 -15.09 1.95 -2.90
C PRO A 193 -14.85 3.04 -1.85
N MET A 194 -15.83 3.93 -1.69
CA MET A 194 -15.85 5.07 -0.77
C MET A 194 -17.26 5.37 -0.30
N ASN A 195 -17.40 5.96 0.90
CA ASN A 195 -18.69 6.34 1.47
C ASN A 195 -19.17 7.72 0.98
N CYS A 196 -18.25 8.61 0.58
CA CYS A 196 -18.53 10.00 0.30
C CYS A 196 -19.67 10.24 -0.72
N PRO A 197 -19.74 9.57 -1.89
CA PRO A 197 -20.81 9.82 -2.85
C PRO A 197 -22.20 9.48 -2.29
N GLY A 198 -22.33 8.37 -1.53
CA GLY A 198 -23.57 8.02 -0.84
C GLY A 198 -23.94 9.06 0.23
N GLY A 199 -22.96 9.51 1.00
CA GLY A 199 -23.16 10.59 2.00
C GLY A 199 -23.63 11.91 1.39
N ILE A 200 -23.15 12.26 0.18
CA ILE A 200 -23.63 13.44 -0.55
C ILE A 200 -25.11 13.31 -0.94
N LEU A 201 -25.57 12.10 -1.33
CA LEU A 201 -26.99 11.87 -1.60
C LEU A 201 -27.85 12.08 -0.34
N VAL A 202 -27.37 11.64 0.83
CA VAL A 202 -28.03 11.90 2.12
C VAL A 202 -28.05 13.41 2.41
N TYR A 203 -26.94 14.12 2.16
CA TYR A 203 -26.90 15.57 2.32
C TYR A 203 -27.94 16.28 1.42
N GLN A 204 -28.11 15.82 0.19
CA GLN A 204 -29.02 16.37 -0.81
C GLN A 204 -30.49 15.98 -0.60
N SER A 205 -30.80 15.05 0.31
CA SER A 205 -32.18 14.57 0.54
C SER A 205 -33.14 15.64 1.01
N GLU A 206 -32.62 16.75 1.54
CA GLU A 206 -33.39 17.89 2.02
C GLU A 206 -32.74 19.20 1.55
N PRO A 207 -33.53 20.28 1.28
CA PRO A 207 -33.00 21.60 1.05
C PRO A 207 -32.24 22.10 2.29
N ARG A 208 -31.05 22.64 2.09
CA ARG A 208 -30.21 23.16 3.17
C ARG A 208 -29.96 24.65 3.02
N SER A 209 -29.95 25.34 4.12
CA SER A 209 -29.54 26.74 4.22
C SER A 209 -28.13 26.82 4.82
N TYR A 210 -27.42 27.92 4.57
CA TYR A 210 -26.15 28.19 5.24
C TYR A 210 -26.26 28.21 6.76
N ARG A 211 -27.48 28.44 7.30
CA ARG A 211 -27.77 28.45 8.74
C ARG A 211 -27.81 27.03 9.34
N ASP A 212 -27.94 26.00 8.50
CA ASP A 212 -27.97 24.61 8.93
C ASP A 212 -26.55 24.05 9.09
N LEU A 213 -25.53 24.82 8.67
CA LEU A 213 -24.13 24.45 8.72
C LEU A 213 -23.46 24.89 10.04
N PRO A 214 -22.47 24.13 10.53
CA PRO A 214 -21.91 22.91 9.95
C PRO A 214 -22.77 21.66 10.23
N LEU A 215 -22.95 20.80 9.21
CA LEU A 215 -23.50 19.48 9.39
C LEU A 215 -22.35 18.51 9.70
N ARG A 216 -22.56 17.67 10.70
CA ARG A 216 -21.59 16.63 11.10
C ARG A 216 -22.24 15.27 10.95
N MET A 217 -21.93 14.59 9.84
CA MET A 217 -22.42 13.26 9.56
C MET A 217 -21.25 12.28 9.48
N GLY A 218 -21.38 11.12 10.09
CA GLY A 218 -20.40 10.05 10.06
C GLY A 218 -21.02 8.73 9.63
N GLU A 219 -20.27 7.89 8.98
CA GLU A 219 -20.71 6.58 8.53
C GLU A 219 -19.69 5.51 8.87
N LEU A 220 -20.12 4.44 9.53
CA LEU A 220 -19.38 3.20 9.68
C LEU A 220 -19.67 2.30 8.47
N GLY A 221 -19.35 2.83 7.28
CA GLY A 221 -19.70 2.22 6.01
C GLY A 221 -18.68 1.17 5.57
N LEU A 222 -19.19 0.00 5.19
CA LEU A 222 -18.38 -1.05 4.60
C LEU A 222 -18.06 -0.71 3.15
N VAL A 223 -16.77 -0.60 2.82
CA VAL A 223 -16.30 -0.32 1.46
C VAL A 223 -15.47 -1.48 0.92
N HIS A 224 -15.44 -1.59 -0.41
CA HIS A 224 -14.73 -2.67 -1.11
C HIS A 224 -13.83 -2.09 -2.19
N ARG A 225 -12.58 -2.57 -2.25
CA ARG A 225 -11.62 -2.15 -3.26
C ARG A 225 -10.96 -3.35 -3.91
N HIS A 226 -10.93 -3.38 -5.21
CA HIS A 226 -10.22 -4.40 -5.99
C HIS A 226 -8.72 -4.17 -5.92
N GLU A 227 -8.12 -4.51 -4.76
CA GLU A 227 -6.67 -4.46 -4.55
C GLU A 227 -5.99 -5.65 -5.23
N LYS A 228 -4.85 -5.41 -5.90
CA LYS A 228 -4.04 -6.48 -6.49
C LYS A 228 -3.48 -7.39 -5.41
N SER A 229 -3.47 -8.71 -5.63
CA SER A 229 -3.09 -9.71 -4.61
C SER A 229 -1.70 -9.46 -4.01
N GLY A 230 -0.72 -9.05 -4.80
CA GLY A 230 0.63 -8.72 -4.34
C GLY A 230 0.74 -7.50 -3.43
N GLN A 231 -0.33 -6.73 -3.26
CA GLN A 231 -0.38 -5.55 -2.40
C GLN A 231 -1.06 -5.81 -1.06
N LEU A 232 -1.74 -6.94 -0.90
CA LEU A 232 -2.48 -7.28 0.32
C LEU A 232 -1.55 -7.55 1.49
N HIS A 233 -1.93 -7.10 2.69
CA HIS A 233 -1.12 -7.26 3.90
C HIS A 233 -1.96 -7.36 5.17
N GLY A 234 -2.26 -8.58 5.61
CA GLY A 234 -3.04 -8.85 6.83
C GLY A 234 -4.34 -8.05 6.87
N LEU A 235 -4.56 -7.28 7.94
CA LEU A 235 -5.66 -6.31 8.07
C LEU A 235 -5.28 -4.89 7.63
N MET A 236 -4.01 -4.63 7.31
CA MET A 236 -3.53 -3.30 6.96
C MET A 236 -3.88 -2.90 5.51
N ARG A 237 -3.99 -3.89 4.63
CA ARG A 237 -4.43 -3.69 3.25
C ARG A 237 -5.27 -4.88 2.80
N VAL A 238 -6.55 -4.65 2.72
CA VAL A 238 -7.60 -5.65 2.47
C VAL A 238 -8.53 -5.16 1.36
N ARG A 239 -9.38 -6.05 0.85
CA ARG A 239 -10.38 -5.74 -0.17
C ARG A 239 -11.72 -5.26 0.39
N CYS A 240 -11.92 -5.40 1.70
CA CYS A 240 -13.13 -4.98 2.40
C CYS A 240 -12.78 -4.42 3.79
N PHE A 241 -13.20 -3.21 4.08
CA PHE A 241 -12.94 -2.53 5.35
C PHE A 241 -13.98 -1.46 5.67
N THR A 242 -13.97 -1.04 6.92
CA THR A 242 -14.83 0.05 7.44
C THR A 242 -13.98 1.25 7.75
#